data_ff1ff69906c770e33db8809b1b32ab6b
#
_entry.id   ff1ff69906c770e33db8809b1b32ab6b
#
_cell.length_a   1.000
_cell.length_b   1.000
_cell.length_c   1.000
_cell.angle_alpha   90.00
_cell.angle_beta   90.00
_cell.angle_gamma   90.00
#
_symmetry.space_group_name_H-M   'P 1'
#
loop_
_entity.id
_entity.type
_entity.pdbx_description
1 polymer ?
#
loop_
_entity_poly.entity_id
_entity_poly.type
_entity_poly.pdbx_seq_one_letter_code
_entity_poly.pdbx_strand_id
1 'polypeptide(L)'
;SIVKYKKGQYITHSNENLEEIFFILDGNIKIECITKYGKSFLVDEVSKNDFVGKISYMYEQNLFCDITATSNATLLKINKITFKKLQKNSEFMKIFLFKTSSRIYFMYKNLMIKNMFRLEEIVAFHILENSENNIFKFKSMYTLCKIVSISRKSLYNIINKFIKNNYIRKDKNSLIILNREYLYELSIGVREFNETNNCDLKFDI
;
A
#
# COMPACT_ATOMS: atom_id res chain seq x y z
N SER A 1 12.81 6.18 22.40
CA SER A 1 14.19 5.91 21.92
C SER A 1 14.21 5.81 20.41
N ILE A 2 15.36 6.13 19.78
CA ILE A 2 15.56 5.98 18.34
C ILE A 2 16.19 4.60 18.11
N VAL A 3 15.62 3.85 17.16
CA VAL A 3 16.09 2.52 16.75
C VAL A 3 16.33 2.49 15.24
N LYS A 4 17.32 1.71 14.80
CA LYS A 4 17.68 1.59 13.39
C LYS A 4 17.54 0.15 12.94
N TYR A 5 17.00 -0.03 11.75
CA TYR A 5 16.81 -1.33 11.12
C TYR A 5 17.48 -1.34 9.74
N LYS A 6 18.12 -2.44 9.40
CA LYS A 6 18.62 -2.69 8.04
C LYS A 6 17.50 -3.21 7.16
N LYS A 7 17.63 -3.01 5.85
CA LYS A 7 16.71 -3.61 4.87
C LYS A 7 16.56 -5.11 5.11
N GLY A 8 15.31 -5.58 5.20
CA GLY A 8 14.95 -6.98 5.44
C GLY A 8 14.82 -7.36 6.92
N GLN A 9 15.19 -6.52 7.86
CA GLN A 9 15.02 -6.80 9.29
C GLN A 9 13.55 -6.67 9.71
N TYR A 10 13.14 -7.59 10.58
CA TYR A 10 11.83 -7.52 11.24
C TYR A 10 11.86 -6.49 12.35
N ILE A 11 10.82 -5.68 12.42
CA ILE A 11 10.55 -4.73 13.51
C ILE A 11 9.72 -5.45 14.57
N THR A 12 8.74 -6.26 14.11
CA THR A 12 7.88 -7.09 14.96
C THR A 12 7.43 -8.30 14.15
N HIS A 13 7.37 -9.46 14.77
CA HIS A 13 6.78 -10.67 14.19
C HIS A 13 5.29 -10.78 14.51
N SER A 14 4.56 -11.48 13.67
CA SER A 14 3.10 -11.67 13.78
C SER A 14 2.61 -12.36 15.06
N ASN A 15 3.50 -13.07 15.76
CA ASN A 15 3.24 -13.74 17.03
C ASN A 15 3.67 -12.92 18.25
N GLU A 16 4.24 -11.74 18.06
CA GLU A 16 4.68 -10.87 19.14
C GLU A 16 3.61 -9.82 19.49
N ASN A 17 3.49 -9.52 20.77
CA ASN A 17 2.65 -8.42 21.21
C ASN A 17 3.31 -7.08 20.90
N LEU A 18 2.63 -6.25 20.13
CA LEU A 18 3.11 -4.90 19.85
C LEU A 18 2.73 -3.98 21.01
N GLU A 19 3.66 -3.78 21.95
CA GLU A 19 3.45 -2.89 23.10
C GLU A 19 3.83 -1.43 22.82
N GLU A 20 4.36 -1.16 21.63
CA GLU A 20 4.89 0.15 21.26
C GLU A 20 4.35 0.62 19.92
N ILE A 21 4.31 1.93 19.77
CA ILE A 21 4.08 2.60 18.50
C ILE A 21 5.41 3.10 17.95
N PHE A 22 5.62 2.95 16.67
CA PHE A 22 6.81 3.48 16.00
C PHE A 22 6.40 4.64 15.08
N PHE A 23 7.16 5.74 15.16
CA PHE A 23 7.09 6.82 14.18
C PHE A 23 8.29 6.73 13.24
N ILE A 24 8.05 6.74 11.93
CA ILE A 24 9.08 6.57 10.92
C ILE A 24 9.76 7.91 10.67
N LEU A 25 11.02 8.03 11.11
CA LEU A 25 11.86 9.19 10.86
C LEU A 25 12.48 9.14 9.47
N ASP A 26 12.82 7.92 9.01
CA ASP A 26 13.36 7.68 7.67
C ASP A 26 13.18 6.21 7.26
N GLY A 27 13.13 5.97 5.95
CA GLY A 27 13.00 4.62 5.37
C GLY A 27 11.56 4.19 5.09
N ASN A 28 11.41 2.93 4.65
CA ASN A 28 10.15 2.32 4.24
C ASN A 28 9.92 1.00 4.97
N ILE A 29 8.69 0.77 5.37
CA ILE A 29 8.24 -0.37 6.17
C ILE A 29 7.09 -1.04 5.44
N LYS A 30 7.07 -2.37 5.39
CA LYS A 30 5.91 -3.16 4.95
C LYS A 30 5.24 -3.84 6.13
N ILE A 31 3.93 -3.95 6.05
CA ILE A 31 3.08 -4.72 6.97
C ILE A 31 2.45 -5.84 6.15
N GLU A 32 2.77 -7.08 6.48
CA GLU A 32 2.37 -8.25 5.67
C GLU A 32 1.85 -9.36 6.59
N CYS A 33 0.63 -9.83 6.33
CA CYS A 33 0.10 -11.03 6.98
C CYS A 33 0.55 -12.27 6.20
N ILE A 34 1.07 -13.28 6.90
CA ILE A 34 1.51 -14.54 6.30
C ILE A 34 0.79 -15.69 7.02
N THR A 35 0.06 -16.48 6.24
CA THR A 35 -0.60 -17.68 6.79
C THR A 35 0.41 -18.81 7.00
N LYS A 36 0.08 -19.77 7.88
CA LYS A 36 0.88 -20.97 8.10
C LYS A 36 1.17 -21.80 6.83
N TYR A 37 0.39 -21.59 5.77
CA TYR A 37 0.60 -22.25 4.47
C TYR A 37 1.42 -21.40 3.49
N GLY A 38 2.05 -20.30 3.95
CA GLY A 38 2.89 -19.42 3.13
C GLY A 38 2.12 -18.46 2.22
N LYS A 39 0.78 -18.38 2.34
CA LYS A 39 0.02 -17.37 1.61
C LYS A 39 0.23 -16.03 2.30
N SER A 40 0.74 -15.04 1.56
CA SER A 40 0.99 -13.71 2.07
C SER A 40 0.02 -12.68 1.51
N PHE A 41 -0.31 -11.68 2.32
CA PHE A 41 -1.12 -10.53 1.97
C PHE A 41 -0.44 -9.26 2.46
N LEU A 42 -0.08 -8.38 1.54
CA LEU A 42 0.45 -7.06 1.87
C LEU A 42 -0.71 -6.20 2.39
N VAL A 43 -0.68 -5.93 3.69
CA VAL A 43 -1.68 -5.09 4.34
C VAL A 43 -1.41 -3.63 4.00
N ASP A 44 -0.14 -3.20 4.15
CA ASP A 44 0.23 -1.80 4.00
C ASP A 44 1.73 -1.61 3.73
N GLU A 45 2.07 -0.49 3.09
CA GLU A 45 3.44 0.04 3.01
C GLU A 45 3.42 1.47 3.55
N VAL A 46 4.24 1.72 4.55
CA VAL A 46 4.36 2.99 5.24
C VAL A 46 5.78 3.55 5.13
N SER A 47 5.89 4.86 5.07
CA SER A 47 7.15 5.55 4.87
C SER A 47 7.34 6.68 5.89
N LYS A 48 8.39 7.49 5.69
CA LYS A 48 8.70 8.65 6.52
C LYS A 48 7.47 9.49 6.88
N ASN A 49 7.45 9.99 8.11
CA ASN A 49 6.39 10.80 8.70
C ASN A 49 5.07 10.05 8.96
N ASP A 50 5.08 8.73 9.05
CA ASP A 50 3.89 7.95 9.43
C ASP A 50 4.16 7.07 10.67
N PHE A 51 3.09 6.50 11.21
CA PHE A 51 3.15 5.64 12.40
C PHE A 51 2.91 4.18 12.03
N VAL A 52 3.59 3.27 12.71
CA VAL A 52 3.39 1.82 12.64
C VAL A 52 2.92 1.31 14.00
N GLY A 53 2.02 0.32 13.98
CA GLY A 53 1.46 -0.26 15.19
C GLY A 53 0.21 0.44 15.75
N LYS A 54 -0.29 1.48 15.07
CA LYS A 54 -1.45 2.29 15.51
C LYS A 54 -2.67 1.45 15.89
N ILE A 55 -3.07 0.54 15.01
CA ILE A 55 -4.30 -0.23 15.16
C ILE A 55 -4.14 -1.26 16.28
N SER A 56 -3.08 -2.04 16.27
CA SER A 56 -2.80 -3.05 17.31
C SER A 56 -2.73 -2.45 18.69
N TYR A 57 -2.10 -1.28 18.80
CA TYR A 57 -2.00 -0.57 20.07
C TYR A 57 -3.39 -0.10 20.59
N MET A 58 -4.24 0.45 19.72
CA MET A 58 -5.54 1.00 20.12
C MET A 58 -6.57 -0.08 20.48
N TYR A 59 -6.51 -1.23 19.81
CA TYR A 59 -7.44 -2.33 20.06
C TYR A 59 -6.91 -3.34 21.08
N GLU A 60 -5.67 -3.19 21.55
CA GLU A 60 -4.99 -4.16 22.43
C GLU A 60 -5.00 -5.60 21.85
N GLN A 61 -5.15 -5.71 20.53
CA GLN A 61 -5.17 -6.98 19.81
C GLN A 61 -4.10 -6.96 18.70
N ASN A 62 -3.40 -8.05 18.57
CA ASN A 62 -2.45 -8.20 17.49
C ASN A 62 -3.18 -8.53 16.18
N LEU A 63 -2.96 -7.70 15.19
CA LEU A 63 -3.12 -8.16 13.82
C LEU A 63 -1.93 -9.08 13.53
N PHE A 64 -2.19 -10.35 13.22
CA PHE A 64 -1.17 -11.36 12.89
C PHE A 64 -0.36 -10.98 11.64
N CYS A 65 0.41 -9.89 11.74
CA CYS A 65 1.16 -9.32 10.64
C CYS A 65 2.62 -9.12 11.03
N ASP A 66 3.49 -9.50 10.12
CA ASP A 66 4.91 -9.18 10.21
C ASP A 66 5.13 -7.71 9.78
N ILE A 67 5.96 -7.02 10.51
CA ILE A 67 6.40 -5.65 10.20
C ILE A 67 7.87 -5.70 9.85
N THR A 68 8.23 -5.36 8.61
CA THR A 68 9.59 -5.52 8.08
C THR A 68 10.07 -4.24 7.40
N ALA A 69 11.32 -3.86 7.63
CA ALA A 69 11.98 -2.76 6.93
C ALA A 69 12.27 -3.14 5.46
N THR A 70 11.76 -2.38 4.50
CA THR A 70 12.01 -2.61 3.06
C THR A 70 13.19 -1.81 2.51
N SER A 71 13.67 -0.83 3.29
CA SER A 71 14.93 -0.10 3.14
C SER A 71 15.64 -0.04 4.49
N ASN A 72 16.83 0.56 4.57
CA ASN A 72 17.35 1.00 5.86
C ASN A 72 16.36 2.00 6.45
N ALA A 73 16.03 1.84 7.73
CA ALA A 73 15.01 2.63 8.38
C ALA A 73 15.45 3.10 9.77
N THR A 74 15.01 4.31 10.12
CA THR A 74 15.21 4.90 11.46
C THR A 74 13.84 5.21 12.03
N LEU A 75 13.53 4.63 13.19
CA LEU A 75 12.23 4.73 13.84
C LEU A 75 12.36 5.35 15.23
N LEU A 76 11.41 6.19 15.60
CA LEU A 76 11.21 6.62 16.97
C LEU A 76 10.25 5.65 17.66
N LYS A 77 10.77 4.89 18.59
CA LYS A 77 10.04 3.94 19.43
C LYS A 77 9.36 4.68 20.58
N ILE A 78 8.04 4.59 20.67
CA ILE A 78 7.17 5.28 21.63
C ILE A 78 6.49 4.21 22.48
N ASN A 79 6.83 4.12 23.75
CA ASN A 79 6.20 3.19 24.68
C ASN A 79 4.82 3.68 25.14
N LYS A 80 4.05 2.78 25.75
CA LYS A 80 2.67 3.00 26.22
C LYS A 80 2.56 4.22 27.17
N ILE A 81 3.49 4.40 28.08
CA ILE A 81 3.49 5.52 29.04
C ILE A 81 3.70 6.86 28.32
N THR A 82 4.68 6.92 27.45
CA THR A 82 4.96 8.13 26.66
C THR A 82 3.79 8.46 25.73
N PHE A 83 3.22 7.44 25.07
CA PHE A 83 2.06 7.66 24.20
C PHE A 83 0.86 8.20 24.95
N LYS A 84 0.55 7.67 26.14
CA LYS A 84 -0.51 8.21 27.02
C LYS A 84 -0.29 9.68 27.40
N LYS A 85 0.97 10.11 27.57
CA LYS A 85 1.28 11.54 27.77
C LYS A 85 1.05 12.36 26.50
N LEU A 86 1.47 11.87 25.37
CA LEU A 86 1.26 12.52 24.07
C LEU A 86 -0.21 12.65 23.70
N GLN A 87 -1.07 11.69 24.09
CA GLN A 87 -2.52 11.77 23.90
C GLN A 87 -3.17 12.99 24.56
N LYS A 88 -2.54 13.59 25.59
CA LYS A 88 -3.02 14.82 26.23
C LYS A 88 -2.71 16.08 25.43
N ASN A 89 -1.84 16.00 24.43
CA ASN A 89 -1.53 17.09 23.54
C ASN A 89 -2.50 17.07 22.35
N SER A 90 -3.29 18.14 22.19
CA SER A 90 -4.34 18.22 21.17
C SER A 90 -3.79 18.24 19.75
N GLU A 91 -2.66 18.90 19.51
CA GLU A 91 -2.04 18.95 18.18
C GLU A 91 -1.48 17.57 17.78
N PHE A 92 -0.79 16.89 18.71
CA PHE A 92 -0.33 15.53 18.47
C PHE A 92 -1.51 14.61 18.10
N MET A 93 -2.59 14.67 18.88
CA MET A 93 -3.77 13.84 18.62
C MET A 93 -4.45 14.17 17.30
N LYS A 94 -4.54 15.45 16.93
CA LYS A 94 -5.07 15.88 15.63
C LYS A 94 -4.27 15.24 14.49
N ILE A 95 -2.94 15.34 14.52
CA ILE A 95 -2.05 14.76 13.50
C ILE A 95 -2.15 13.22 13.49
N PHE A 96 -2.14 12.60 14.66
CA PHE A 96 -2.23 11.14 14.80
C PHE A 96 -3.55 10.58 14.26
N LEU A 97 -4.67 11.20 14.61
CA LEU A 97 -6.00 10.82 14.12
C LEU A 97 -6.12 11.04 12.63
N PHE A 98 -5.66 12.18 12.12
CA PHE A 98 -5.68 12.48 10.69
C PHE A 98 -4.90 11.41 9.89
N LYS A 99 -3.65 11.13 10.28
CA LYS A 99 -2.84 10.09 9.61
C LYS A 99 -3.48 8.70 9.69
N THR A 100 -4.09 8.38 10.82
CA THR A 100 -4.77 7.09 11.01
C THR A 100 -6.02 6.99 10.14
N SER A 101 -6.86 8.01 10.15
CA SER A 101 -8.10 8.07 9.36
C SER A 101 -7.82 8.07 7.85
N SER A 102 -6.85 8.87 7.40
CA SER A 102 -6.44 8.88 5.99
C SER A 102 -5.99 7.49 5.53
N ARG A 103 -5.23 6.78 6.37
CA ARG A 103 -4.77 5.44 6.06
C ARG A 103 -5.92 4.43 5.94
N ILE A 104 -6.84 4.45 6.89
CA ILE A 104 -8.04 3.62 6.88
C ILE A 104 -8.89 3.93 5.64
N TYR A 105 -9.05 5.22 5.31
CA TYR A 105 -9.77 5.65 4.12
C TYR A 105 -9.18 5.05 2.83
N PHE A 106 -7.86 5.14 2.64
CA PHE A 106 -7.20 4.57 1.46
C PHE A 106 -7.31 3.04 1.40
N MET A 107 -7.20 2.36 2.54
CA MET A 107 -7.39 0.91 2.61
C MET A 107 -8.84 0.53 2.23
N TYR A 108 -9.82 1.27 2.74
CA TYR A 108 -11.23 1.05 2.45
C TYR A 108 -11.56 1.34 0.97
N LYS A 109 -11.05 2.45 0.43
CA LYS A 109 -11.18 2.80 -0.99
C LYS A 109 -10.63 1.70 -1.90
N ASN A 110 -9.44 1.18 -1.60
CA ASN A 110 -8.85 0.08 -2.35
C ASN A 110 -9.67 -1.21 -2.27
N LEU A 111 -10.27 -1.49 -1.11
CA LEU A 111 -11.17 -2.63 -0.93
C LEU A 111 -12.44 -2.46 -1.79
N MET A 112 -13.03 -1.28 -1.81
CA MET A 112 -14.20 -0.97 -2.65
C MET A 112 -13.88 -1.16 -4.14
N ILE A 113 -12.77 -0.60 -4.62
CA ILE A 113 -12.33 -0.77 -6.02
C ILE A 113 -12.24 -2.25 -6.39
N LYS A 114 -11.64 -3.08 -5.54
CA LYS A 114 -11.49 -4.52 -5.80
C LYS A 114 -12.81 -5.29 -5.80
N ASN A 115 -13.82 -4.82 -5.08
CA ASN A 115 -15.13 -5.46 -5.03
C ASN A 115 -16.08 -4.97 -6.15
N MET A 116 -15.91 -3.74 -6.60
CA MET A 116 -16.81 -3.12 -7.59
C MET A 116 -16.38 -3.36 -9.03
N PHE A 117 -15.07 -3.47 -9.28
CA PHE A 117 -14.52 -3.51 -10.64
C PHE A 117 -13.82 -4.84 -10.94
N ARG A 118 -13.84 -5.22 -12.23
CA ARG A 118 -13.13 -6.40 -12.70
C ARG A 118 -11.63 -6.18 -12.66
N LEU A 119 -10.89 -7.24 -12.43
CA LEU A 119 -9.42 -7.17 -12.34
C LEU A 119 -8.78 -6.58 -13.61
N GLU A 120 -9.39 -6.79 -14.79
CA GLU A 120 -8.92 -6.22 -16.05
C GLU A 120 -9.02 -4.69 -16.07
N GLU A 121 -10.11 -4.14 -15.53
CA GLU A 121 -10.35 -2.70 -15.42
C GLU A 121 -9.34 -2.05 -14.49
N ILE A 122 -9.08 -2.69 -13.34
CA ILE A 122 -8.09 -2.22 -12.36
C ILE A 122 -6.67 -2.26 -12.94
N VAL A 123 -6.31 -3.33 -13.67
CA VAL A 123 -5.00 -3.45 -14.31
C VAL A 123 -4.83 -2.41 -15.42
N ALA A 124 -5.86 -2.21 -16.26
CA ALA A 124 -5.83 -1.20 -17.32
C ALA A 124 -5.66 0.21 -16.74
N PHE A 125 -6.43 0.55 -15.70
CA PHE A 125 -6.32 1.80 -14.97
C PHE A 125 -4.89 2.01 -14.45
N HIS A 126 -4.34 1.02 -13.75
CA HIS A 126 -3.00 1.12 -13.17
C HIS A 126 -1.89 1.29 -14.23
N ILE A 127 -2.00 0.59 -15.37
CA ILE A 127 -1.06 0.74 -16.49
C ILE A 127 -1.12 2.17 -17.05
N LEU A 128 -2.31 2.71 -17.26
CA LEU A 128 -2.49 4.05 -17.82
C LEU A 128 -1.98 5.16 -16.90
N GLU A 129 -2.36 5.11 -15.61
CA GLU A 129 -1.99 6.15 -14.64
C GLU A 129 -0.48 6.23 -14.38
N ASN A 130 0.22 5.12 -14.52
CA ASN A 130 1.65 5.05 -14.24
C ASN A 130 2.48 4.93 -15.53
N SER A 131 1.91 5.24 -16.70
CA SER A 131 2.60 5.25 -17.98
C SER A 131 3.06 6.65 -18.36
N GLU A 132 4.29 6.76 -18.83
CA GLU A 132 4.86 7.95 -19.46
C GLU A 132 5.12 7.64 -20.94
N ASN A 133 4.67 8.50 -21.85
CA ASN A 133 4.83 8.32 -23.30
C ASN A 133 4.41 6.92 -23.79
N ASN A 134 3.26 6.43 -23.31
CA ASN A 134 2.75 5.09 -23.58
C ASN A 134 3.64 3.92 -23.11
N ILE A 135 4.57 4.16 -22.21
CA ILE A 135 5.44 3.13 -21.63
C ILE A 135 5.20 3.05 -20.13
N PHE A 136 4.71 1.91 -19.67
CA PHE A 136 4.59 1.58 -18.26
C PHE A 136 5.79 0.74 -17.82
N LYS A 137 6.64 1.29 -16.93
CA LYS A 137 7.83 0.61 -16.39
C LYS A 137 7.51 -0.01 -15.02
N PHE A 138 8.02 -1.21 -14.75
CA PHE A 138 7.88 -1.90 -13.47
C PHE A 138 9.15 -2.67 -13.11
N LYS A 139 9.42 -2.81 -11.81
CA LYS A 139 10.62 -3.53 -11.31
C LYS A 139 10.56 -5.03 -11.60
N SER A 140 9.40 -5.64 -11.38
CA SER A 140 9.15 -7.06 -11.64
C SER A 140 7.65 -7.34 -11.65
N MET A 141 7.24 -8.44 -12.29
CA MET A 141 5.84 -8.90 -12.25
C MET A 141 5.38 -9.18 -10.81
N TYR A 142 6.27 -9.62 -9.94
CA TYR A 142 5.96 -9.80 -8.52
C TYR A 142 5.58 -8.50 -7.83
N THR A 143 6.35 -7.43 -8.08
CA THR A 143 6.05 -6.09 -7.54
C THR A 143 4.71 -5.59 -8.08
N LEU A 144 4.44 -5.78 -9.37
CA LEU A 144 3.18 -5.37 -9.99
C LEU A 144 1.98 -6.13 -9.38
N CYS A 145 2.11 -7.44 -9.15
CA CYS A 145 1.08 -8.22 -8.44
C CYS A 145 0.76 -7.64 -7.06
N LYS A 146 1.78 -7.23 -6.32
CA LYS A 146 1.59 -6.62 -4.99
C LYS A 146 0.87 -5.27 -5.06
N ILE A 147 1.28 -4.41 -5.98
CA ILE A 147 0.69 -3.07 -6.16
C ILE A 147 -0.80 -3.20 -6.50
N VAL A 148 -1.14 -4.01 -7.52
CA VAL A 148 -2.55 -4.22 -7.90
C VAL A 148 -3.27 -5.18 -6.94
N SER A 149 -2.52 -5.81 -6.01
CA SER A 149 -3.02 -6.79 -5.02
C SER A 149 -3.82 -7.93 -5.64
N ILE A 150 -3.32 -8.51 -6.74
CA ILE A 150 -3.89 -9.67 -7.42
C ILE A 150 -2.89 -10.82 -7.51
N SER A 151 -3.41 -12.04 -7.73
CA SER A 151 -2.56 -13.22 -7.87
C SER A 151 -1.68 -13.13 -9.12
N ARG A 152 -0.49 -13.75 -9.08
CA ARG A 152 0.37 -13.85 -10.26
C ARG A 152 -0.37 -14.44 -11.46
N LYS A 153 -1.12 -15.54 -11.24
CA LYS A 153 -1.87 -16.21 -12.29
C LYS A 153 -2.87 -15.26 -12.94
N SER A 154 -3.64 -14.52 -12.14
CA SER A 154 -4.61 -13.54 -12.64
C SER A 154 -3.93 -12.43 -13.44
N LEU A 155 -2.84 -11.85 -12.92
CA LEU A 155 -2.12 -10.80 -13.62
C LEU A 155 -1.55 -11.29 -14.96
N TYR A 156 -0.91 -12.46 -14.99
CA TYR A 156 -0.37 -13.02 -16.23
C TYR A 156 -1.47 -13.29 -17.26
N ASN A 157 -2.63 -13.80 -16.84
CA ASN A 157 -3.77 -14.03 -17.73
C ASN A 157 -4.25 -12.72 -18.35
N ILE A 158 -4.38 -11.65 -17.55
CA ILE A 158 -4.82 -10.33 -18.03
C ILE A 158 -3.79 -9.73 -19.00
N ILE A 159 -2.52 -9.72 -18.63
CA ILE A 159 -1.45 -9.20 -19.49
C ILE A 159 -1.39 -9.98 -20.82
N ASN A 160 -1.44 -11.31 -20.77
CA ASN A 160 -1.44 -12.15 -21.97
C ASN A 160 -2.68 -11.89 -22.86
N LYS A 161 -3.85 -11.67 -22.24
CA LYS A 161 -5.07 -11.28 -22.98
C LYS A 161 -4.88 -9.92 -23.69
N PHE A 162 -4.31 -8.94 -22.99
CA PHE A 162 -4.03 -7.63 -23.58
C PHE A 162 -3.01 -7.71 -24.72
N ILE A 163 -1.95 -8.55 -24.57
CA ILE A 163 -0.96 -8.78 -25.64
C ILE A 163 -1.62 -9.47 -26.85
N LYS A 164 -2.40 -10.54 -26.62
CA LYS A 164 -3.07 -11.29 -27.70
C LYS A 164 -3.99 -10.41 -28.55
N ASN A 165 -4.63 -9.43 -27.92
CA ASN A 165 -5.54 -8.50 -28.60
C ASN A 165 -4.83 -7.23 -29.10
N ASN A 166 -3.49 -7.17 -29.06
CA ASN A 166 -2.70 -6.02 -29.50
C ASN A 166 -3.02 -4.71 -28.75
N TYR A 167 -3.47 -4.77 -27.50
CA TYR A 167 -3.68 -3.57 -26.70
C TYR A 167 -2.37 -3.08 -26.05
N ILE A 168 -1.47 -4.02 -25.72
CA ILE A 168 -0.15 -3.74 -25.18
C ILE A 168 0.89 -4.68 -25.81
N ARG A 169 2.16 -4.29 -25.74
CA ARG A 169 3.32 -5.14 -26.03
C ARG A 169 4.22 -5.19 -24.80
N LYS A 170 4.70 -6.37 -24.43
CA LYS A 170 5.65 -6.54 -23.32
C LYS A 170 7.08 -6.45 -23.86
N ASP A 171 7.89 -5.63 -23.19
CA ASP A 171 9.32 -5.53 -23.41
C ASP A 171 10.06 -5.57 -22.08
N LYS A 172 10.81 -6.65 -21.81
CA LYS A 172 11.56 -6.88 -20.56
C LYS A 172 10.72 -6.48 -19.31
N ASN A 173 11.03 -5.34 -18.72
CA ASN A 173 10.39 -4.79 -17.52
C ASN A 173 9.48 -3.59 -17.84
N SER A 174 8.92 -3.55 -19.03
CA SER A 174 7.96 -2.52 -19.45
C SER A 174 6.78 -3.11 -20.23
N LEU A 175 5.67 -2.39 -20.22
CA LEU A 175 4.54 -2.61 -21.11
C LEU A 175 4.38 -1.38 -21.98
N ILE A 176 4.39 -1.59 -23.30
CA ILE A 176 4.17 -0.54 -24.29
C ILE A 176 2.69 -0.56 -24.65
N ILE A 177 2.02 0.56 -24.47
CA ILE A 177 0.61 0.72 -24.80
C ILE A 177 0.48 0.92 -26.31
N LEU A 178 -0.24 0.01 -26.97
CA LEU A 178 -0.50 0.06 -28.41
C LEU A 178 -1.89 0.64 -28.71
N ASN A 179 -2.87 0.38 -27.84
CA ASN A 179 -4.23 0.93 -27.94
C ASN A 179 -4.61 1.60 -26.62
N ARG A 180 -4.31 2.89 -26.53
CA ARG A 180 -4.59 3.69 -25.32
C ARG A 180 -6.07 3.92 -25.11
N GLU A 181 -6.80 4.12 -26.20
CA GLU A 181 -8.24 4.39 -26.18
C GLU A 181 -9.01 3.22 -25.56
N TYR A 182 -8.75 2.00 -26.02
CA TYR A 182 -9.38 0.81 -25.46
C TYR A 182 -9.09 0.64 -23.95
N LEU A 183 -7.83 0.81 -23.52
CA LEU A 183 -7.51 0.70 -22.10
C LEU A 183 -8.18 1.80 -21.26
N TYR A 184 -8.33 3.00 -21.86
CA TYR A 184 -9.04 4.11 -21.22
C TYR A 184 -10.52 3.78 -21.04
N GLU A 185 -11.21 3.37 -22.09
CA GLU A 185 -12.61 2.96 -22.04
C GLU A 185 -12.85 1.82 -21.06
N LEU A 186 -11.97 0.80 -21.08
CA LEU A 186 -12.04 -0.32 -20.17
C LEU A 186 -11.90 0.10 -18.70
N SER A 187 -11.16 1.16 -18.41
CA SER A 187 -10.85 1.63 -17.03
C SER A 187 -11.67 2.84 -16.60
N ILE A 188 -12.61 3.32 -17.41
CA ILE A 188 -13.33 4.59 -17.15
C ILE A 188 -14.05 4.57 -15.81
N GLY A 189 -14.74 3.48 -15.47
CA GLY A 189 -15.44 3.38 -14.19
C GLY A 189 -14.51 3.45 -12.96
N VAL A 190 -13.33 2.82 -13.06
CA VAL A 190 -12.31 2.90 -11.98
C VAL A 190 -11.80 4.33 -11.86
N ARG A 191 -11.59 5.01 -12.99
CA ARG A 191 -11.14 6.40 -13.05
C ARG A 191 -12.15 7.35 -12.41
N GLU A 192 -13.39 7.33 -12.86
CA GLU A 192 -14.47 8.16 -12.33
C GLU A 192 -14.66 7.93 -10.82
N PHE A 193 -14.62 6.67 -10.36
CA PHE A 193 -14.69 6.36 -8.96
C PHE A 193 -13.51 6.96 -8.18
N ASN A 194 -12.29 6.92 -8.74
CA ASN A 194 -11.12 7.52 -8.09
C ASN A 194 -11.20 9.05 -8.03
N GLU A 195 -11.65 9.70 -9.10
CA GLU A 195 -11.81 11.16 -9.18
C GLU A 195 -12.87 11.67 -8.21
N THR A 196 -14.04 11.03 -8.20
CA THR A 196 -15.14 11.38 -7.28
C THR A 196 -14.78 11.19 -5.81
N ASN A 197 -13.94 10.21 -5.50
CA ASN A 197 -13.50 9.88 -4.14
C ASN A 197 -12.08 10.39 -3.83
N ASN A 198 -11.50 11.25 -4.65
CA ASN A 198 -10.31 12.02 -4.28
C ASN A 198 -10.73 13.18 -3.39
N CYS A 199 -10.94 12.91 -2.11
CA CYS A 199 -10.88 13.96 -1.12
C CYS A 199 -9.43 14.45 -1.06
N ASP A 200 -9.16 15.60 -1.66
CA ASP A 200 -8.02 16.44 -1.28
C ASP A 200 -8.27 16.89 0.16
N LEU A 201 -7.93 16.01 1.11
CA LEU A 201 -7.84 16.38 2.51
C LEU A 201 -6.62 17.30 2.67
N LYS A 202 -6.71 18.49 2.09
CA LYS A 202 -5.84 19.61 2.43
C LYS A 202 -6.28 20.08 3.81
N PHE A 203 -5.63 19.56 4.82
CA PHE A 203 -5.59 20.28 6.08
C PHE A 203 -4.45 21.28 5.96
N ASP A 204 -4.78 22.56 5.98
CA ASP A 204 -3.83 23.60 6.30
C ASP A 204 -3.33 23.33 7.72
N ILE A 205 -2.12 22.74 7.80
CA ILE A 205 -1.38 22.55 9.05
C ILE A 205 -0.36 23.65 9.17
#